data_a3dba613841d17eee3ecdca1abb0d1a2
#
_entry.id   a3dba613841d17eee3ecdca1abb0d1a2
#
_cell.length_a   1.000
_cell.length_b   1.000
_cell.length_c   1.000
_cell.angle_alpha   90.00
_cell.angle_beta   90.00
_cell.angle_gamma   90.00
#
_symmetry.space_group_name_H-M   'P 1'
#
loop_
_entity.id
_entity.type
_entity.pdbx_description
1 polymer ?
#
loop_
_entity_poly.entity_id
_entity_poly.type
_entity_poly.pdbx_seq_one_letter_code
_entity_poly.pdbx_strand_id
1 'polypeptide(L)'
;MTKPAADMPQRRVSQSNRARILAMARLELGRNPDVTMEELARASGVVRRTLFGNFPGRAALLEALAEEASEALREALAERAKPEAPAERALAHFALSIWPVADRYRLLLALTRRDLGAERVAEILAPARAEATAILERGQRDGVFHTRLPPTVLGAGLEAMYIALLEQVNSGALEDDGARTAVAVLIAAGVPEKRGRVAVGDLAPAVTEKTGADG
;
A
#
# COMPACT_ATOMS: atom_id res chain seq x y z
N MET A 1 16.80 -27.19 -32.94
CA MET A 1 16.08 -26.04 -33.61
C MET A 1 16.03 -24.90 -32.60
N THR A 2 16.95 -23.95 -32.74
CA THR A 2 17.16 -22.83 -31.83
C THR A 2 16.23 -21.68 -32.25
N LYS A 3 15.36 -21.22 -31.33
CA LYS A 3 14.39 -20.14 -31.54
C LYS A 3 15.12 -18.79 -31.66
N PRO A 4 14.79 -17.90 -32.62
CA PRO A 4 15.62 -16.76 -32.97
C PRO A 4 15.57 -15.65 -31.89
N ALA A 5 16.73 -15.02 -31.67
CA ALA A 5 17.01 -13.94 -30.72
C ALA A 5 16.36 -12.57 -31.04
N ALA A 6 15.44 -12.48 -32.00
CA ALA A 6 14.83 -11.22 -32.46
C ALA A 6 13.69 -10.69 -31.56
N ASP A 7 13.25 -11.47 -30.52
CA ASP A 7 12.08 -11.10 -29.68
C ASP A 7 12.46 -10.26 -28.43
N MET A 8 13.75 -10.12 -28.11
CA MET A 8 14.21 -9.44 -26.90
C MET A 8 14.06 -7.89 -26.90
N PRO A 9 14.32 -7.15 -27.99
CA PRO A 9 14.16 -5.69 -28.01
C PRO A 9 12.68 -5.27 -27.93
N GLN A 10 11.81 -5.99 -28.62
CA GLN A 10 10.38 -5.68 -28.68
C GLN A 10 9.68 -5.91 -27.33
N ARG A 11 10.06 -6.95 -26.59
CA ARG A 11 9.58 -7.21 -25.23
C ARG A 11 10.03 -6.13 -24.23
N ARG A 12 11.28 -5.65 -24.32
CA ARG A 12 11.79 -4.58 -23.47
C ARG A 12 11.05 -3.25 -23.71
N VAL A 13 10.78 -2.89 -24.97
CA VAL A 13 10.02 -1.68 -25.33
C VAL A 13 8.57 -1.78 -24.85
N SER A 14 7.95 -2.95 -24.99
CA SER A 14 6.58 -3.19 -24.51
C SER A 14 6.49 -3.10 -22.98
N GLN A 15 7.43 -3.70 -22.25
CA GLN A 15 7.50 -3.62 -20.79
C GLN A 15 7.74 -2.19 -20.30
N SER A 16 8.65 -1.44 -20.97
CA SER A 16 8.91 -0.02 -20.68
C SER A 16 7.68 0.84 -20.91
N ASN A 17 6.93 0.61 -22.00
CA ASN A 17 5.69 1.32 -22.27
C ASN A 17 4.61 0.99 -21.24
N ARG A 18 4.47 -0.28 -20.85
CA ARG A 18 3.51 -0.71 -19.83
C ARG A 18 3.80 -0.04 -18.48
N ALA A 19 5.04 -0.05 -18.02
CA ALA A 19 5.44 0.58 -16.76
C ALA A 19 5.19 2.09 -16.78
N ARG A 20 5.52 2.77 -17.89
CA ARG A 20 5.28 4.21 -18.08
C ARG A 20 3.79 4.54 -18.06
N ILE A 21 2.95 3.73 -18.71
CA ILE A 21 1.50 3.92 -18.71
C ILE A 21 0.96 3.77 -17.27
N LEU A 22 1.38 2.75 -16.52
CA LEU A 22 0.93 2.55 -15.13
C LEU A 22 1.37 3.70 -14.22
N ALA A 23 2.60 4.17 -14.35
CA ALA A 23 3.10 5.31 -13.57
C ALA A 23 2.27 6.59 -13.84
N MET A 24 2.01 6.90 -15.11
CA MET A 24 1.18 8.06 -15.46
C MET A 24 -0.28 7.88 -15.08
N ALA A 25 -0.84 6.68 -15.26
CA ALA A 25 -2.21 6.38 -14.85
C ALA A 25 -2.41 6.58 -13.34
N ARG A 26 -1.45 6.19 -12.51
CA ARG A 26 -1.46 6.43 -11.07
C ARG A 26 -1.55 7.91 -10.72
N LEU A 27 -0.74 8.75 -11.40
CA LEU A 27 -0.73 10.19 -11.20
C LEU A 27 -2.05 10.85 -11.67
N GLU A 28 -2.49 10.52 -12.87
CA GLU A 28 -3.68 11.14 -13.47
C GLU A 28 -4.97 10.70 -12.76
N LEU A 29 -5.12 9.43 -12.42
CA LEU A 29 -6.24 8.92 -11.62
C LEU A 29 -6.28 9.56 -10.21
N GLY A 30 -5.10 9.91 -9.68
CA GLY A 30 -4.98 10.63 -8.42
C GLY A 30 -5.47 12.07 -8.50
N ARG A 31 -5.38 12.72 -9.66
CA ARG A 31 -5.86 14.08 -9.91
C ARG A 31 -7.32 14.11 -10.36
N ASN A 32 -7.68 13.19 -11.22
CA ASN A 32 -8.99 13.05 -11.80
C ASN A 32 -9.38 11.55 -11.84
N PRO A 33 -10.23 11.09 -10.89
CA PRO A 33 -10.70 9.71 -10.84
C PRO A 33 -11.43 9.25 -12.12
N ASP A 34 -11.96 10.18 -12.92
CA ASP A 34 -12.74 9.88 -14.13
C ASP A 34 -11.96 10.14 -15.43
N VAL A 35 -10.63 10.30 -15.34
CA VAL A 35 -9.76 10.44 -16.51
C VAL A 35 -9.99 9.32 -17.52
N THR A 36 -10.10 9.72 -18.79
CA THR A 36 -10.38 8.80 -19.90
C THR A 36 -9.12 8.07 -20.38
N MET A 37 -9.31 6.93 -21.06
CA MET A 37 -8.20 6.18 -21.65
C MET A 37 -7.44 7.01 -22.71
N GLU A 38 -8.12 7.88 -23.43
CA GLU A 38 -7.53 8.80 -24.40
C GLU A 38 -6.63 9.87 -23.74
N GLU A 39 -7.07 10.41 -22.63
CA GLU A 39 -6.28 11.36 -21.83
C GLU A 39 -5.05 10.69 -21.23
N LEU A 40 -5.21 9.44 -20.73
CA LEU A 40 -4.10 8.62 -20.24
C LEU A 40 -3.09 8.29 -21.34
N ALA A 41 -3.51 8.02 -22.58
CA ALA A 41 -2.61 7.82 -23.70
C ALA A 41 -1.77 9.07 -23.95
N ARG A 42 -2.40 10.25 -23.99
CA ARG A 42 -1.71 11.55 -24.16
C ARG A 42 -0.74 11.81 -23.02
N ALA A 43 -1.17 11.68 -21.79
CA ALA A 43 -0.33 11.89 -20.60
C ALA A 43 0.87 10.94 -20.55
N SER A 44 0.69 9.68 -20.98
CA SER A 44 1.77 8.68 -21.04
C SER A 44 2.70 8.85 -22.24
N GLY A 45 2.41 9.78 -23.17
CA GLY A 45 3.20 9.94 -24.40
C GLY A 45 3.16 8.71 -25.31
N VAL A 46 2.07 7.96 -25.31
CA VAL A 46 1.87 6.81 -26.18
C VAL A 46 0.68 7.02 -27.11
N VAL A 47 0.72 6.41 -28.30
CA VAL A 47 -0.43 6.42 -29.18
C VAL A 47 -1.54 5.51 -28.64
N ARG A 48 -2.81 5.83 -28.96
CA ARG A 48 -4.00 5.07 -28.56
C ARG A 48 -3.85 3.56 -28.77
N ARG A 49 -3.35 3.15 -29.94
CA ARG A 49 -3.11 1.73 -30.25
C ARG A 49 -2.17 1.05 -29.25
N THR A 50 -1.13 1.74 -28.80
CA THR A 50 -0.19 1.21 -27.80
C THR A 50 -0.84 1.07 -26.43
N LEU A 51 -1.65 2.07 -26.00
CA LEU A 51 -2.38 1.98 -24.74
C LEU A 51 -3.36 0.81 -24.75
N PHE A 52 -4.24 0.75 -25.75
CA PHE A 52 -5.26 -0.32 -25.84
C PHE A 52 -4.65 -1.70 -26.13
N GLY A 53 -3.46 -1.77 -26.73
CA GLY A 53 -2.70 -3.02 -26.85
C GLY A 53 -2.15 -3.55 -25.54
N ASN A 54 -1.87 -2.65 -24.55
CA ASN A 54 -1.43 -3.03 -23.21
C ASN A 54 -2.60 -3.22 -22.24
N PHE A 55 -3.65 -2.40 -22.37
CA PHE A 55 -4.81 -2.37 -21.49
C PHE A 55 -6.07 -2.20 -22.34
N PRO A 56 -6.82 -3.28 -22.58
CA PRO A 56 -8.01 -3.24 -23.45
C PRO A 56 -9.11 -2.26 -23.00
N GLY A 57 -9.05 -1.80 -21.74
CA GLY A 57 -9.98 -0.82 -21.18
C GLY A 57 -9.61 -0.43 -19.77
N ARG A 58 -10.41 0.46 -19.18
CA ARG A 58 -10.21 0.99 -17.83
C ARG A 58 -10.12 -0.11 -16.77
N ALA A 59 -11.00 -1.10 -16.81
CA ALA A 59 -10.97 -2.19 -15.84
C ALA A 59 -9.65 -2.96 -15.88
N ALA A 60 -9.12 -3.26 -17.06
CA ALA A 60 -7.83 -3.94 -17.21
C ALA A 60 -6.65 -3.09 -16.73
N LEU A 61 -6.73 -1.77 -16.88
CA LEU A 61 -5.74 -0.84 -16.35
C LEU A 61 -5.78 -0.80 -14.81
N LEU A 62 -6.98 -0.70 -14.22
CA LEU A 62 -7.16 -0.70 -12.77
C LEU A 62 -6.74 -2.04 -12.16
N GLU A 63 -7.04 -3.17 -12.81
CA GLU A 63 -6.58 -4.48 -12.38
C GLU A 63 -5.05 -4.58 -12.35
N ALA A 64 -4.38 -4.03 -13.36
CA ALA A 64 -2.91 -4.00 -13.39
C ALA A 64 -2.30 -3.09 -12.30
N LEU A 65 -2.96 -1.97 -11.97
CA LEU A 65 -2.57 -1.11 -10.86
C LEU A 65 -2.84 -1.78 -9.50
N ALA A 66 -3.94 -2.54 -9.38
CA ALA A 66 -4.26 -3.31 -8.19
C ALA A 66 -3.23 -4.42 -7.94
N GLU A 67 -2.77 -5.10 -9.00
CA GLU A 67 -1.71 -6.10 -8.91
C GLU A 67 -0.36 -5.47 -8.51
N GLU A 68 -0.01 -4.31 -9.08
CA GLU A 68 1.18 -3.54 -8.68
C GLU A 68 1.12 -3.15 -7.20
N ALA A 69 -0.04 -2.70 -6.71
CA ALA A 69 -0.25 -2.37 -5.30
C ALA A 69 -0.14 -3.61 -4.40
N SER A 70 -0.70 -4.74 -4.84
CA SER A 70 -0.62 -6.01 -4.12
C SER A 70 0.82 -6.50 -4.00
N GLU A 71 1.62 -6.39 -5.07
CA GLU A 71 3.04 -6.75 -5.04
C GLU A 71 3.83 -5.84 -4.10
N ALA A 72 3.66 -4.51 -4.23
CA ALA A 72 4.32 -3.55 -3.34
C ALA A 72 3.96 -3.79 -1.86
N LEU A 73 2.71 -4.16 -1.57
CA LEU A 73 2.30 -4.51 -0.21
C LEU A 73 2.97 -5.80 0.27
N ARG A 74 3.08 -6.83 -0.58
CA ARG A 74 3.79 -8.08 -0.24
C ARG A 74 5.27 -7.82 0.02
N GLU A 75 5.92 -6.98 -0.79
CA GLU A 75 7.32 -6.57 -0.59
C GLU A 75 7.51 -5.83 0.73
N ALA A 76 6.64 -4.85 1.04
CA ALA A 76 6.68 -4.13 2.31
C ALA A 76 6.50 -5.06 3.53
N LEU A 77 5.66 -6.10 3.40
CA LEU A 77 5.42 -7.09 4.46
C LEU A 77 6.52 -8.17 4.55
N ALA A 78 7.36 -8.32 3.52
CA ALA A 78 8.47 -9.30 3.56
C ALA A 78 9.54 -8.92 4.61
N GLU A 79 9.71 -7.64 4.90
CA GLU A 79 10.58 -7.13 5.96
C GLU A 79 9.87 -7.13 7.32
N ARG A 80 9.60 -8.30 7.87
CA ARG A 80 8.93 -8.44 9.16
C ARG A 80 9.81 -7.98 10.32
N ALA A 81 9.17 -7.48 11.37
CA ALA A 81 9.84 -7.34 12.66
C ALA A 81 10.39 -8.70 13.11
N LYS A 82 11.50 -8.70 13.82
CA LYS A 82 12.06 -9.95 14.37
C LYS A 82 11.00 -10.66 15.21
N PRO A 83 10.88 -11.99 15.13
CA PRO A 83 9.85 -12.75 15.87
C PRO A 83 9.83 -12.48 17.36
N GLU A 84 11.00 -12.22 17.94
CA GLU A 84 11.21 -11.91 19.37
C GLU A 84 10.95 -10.45 19.74
N ALA A 85 10.67 -9.57 18.76
CA ALA A 85 10.40 -8.18 19.06
C ALA A 85 9.12 -8.01 19.89
N PRO A 86 9.08 -7.09 20.89
CA PRO A 86 7.87 -6.74 21.61
C PRO A 86 6.70 -6.44 20.66
N ALA A 87 5.47 -6.83 21.04
CA ALA A 87 4.31 -6.72 20.15
C ALA A 87 4.03 -5.28 19.71
N GLU A 88 4.22 -4.30 20.60
CA GLU A 88 4.08 -2.87 20.26
C GLU A 88 5.11 -2.43 19.21
N ARG A 89 6.33 -2.96 19.25
CA ARG A 89 7.36 -2.67 18.26
C ARG A 89 7.05 -3.33 16.91
N ALA A 90 6.51 -4.55 16.95
CA ALA A 90 6.07 -5.24 15.74
C ALA A 90 4.92 -4.50 15.05
N LEU A 91 3.93 -4.00 15.82
CA LEU A 91 2.80 -3.23 15.28
C LEU A 91 3.27 -1.86 14.74
N ALA A 92 4.21 -1.19 15.42
CA ALA A 92 4.82 0.04 14.93
C ALA A 92 5.56 -0.19 13.61
N HIS A 93 6.40 -1.22 13.54
CA HIS A 93 7.12 -1.60 12.33
C HIS A 93 6.17 -1.91 11.18
N PHE A 94 5.12 -2.71 11.41
CA PHE A 94 4.09 -3.01 10.43
C PHE A 94 3.44 -1.72 9.90
N ALA A 95 2.97 -0.84 10.77
CA ALA A 95 2.31 0.41 10.37
C ALA A 95 3.22 1.31 9.53
N LEU A 96 4.51 1.45 9.92
CA LEU A 96 5.49 2.24 9.18
C LEU A 96 5.86 1.60 7.84
N SER A 97 6.01 0.28 7.79
CA SER A 97 6.41 -0.42 6.55
C SER A 97 5.33 -0.35 5.46
N ILE A 98 4.05 -0.36 5.84
CA ILE A 98 2.96 -0.23 4.86
C ILE A 98 2.66 1.21 4.46
N TRP A 99 3.14 2.21 5.21
CA TRP A 99 2.83 3.62 4.96
C TRP A 99 3.18 4.09 3.55
N PRO A 100 4.39 3.86 3.01
CA PRO A 100 4.76 4.31 1.66
C PRO A 100 3.87 3.70 0.57
N VAL A 101 3.44 2.44 0.77
CA VAL A 101 2.53 1.75 -0.14
C VAL A 101 1.13 2.35 -0.04
N ALA A 102 0.62 2.53 1.18
CA ALA A 102 -0.69 3.10 1.43
C ALA A 102 -0.79 4.53 0.88
N ASP A 103 0.22 5.37 1.09
CA ASP A 103 0.30 6.73 0.52
C ASP A 103 0.33 6.71 -1.01
N ARG A 104 1.15 5.85 -1.60
CA ARG A 104 1.30 5.73 -3.06
C ARG A 104 0.02 5.28 -3.77
N TYR A 105 -0.75 4.36 -3.16
CA TYR A 105 -1.93 3.73 -3.77
C TYR A 105 -3.25 4.15 -3.14
N ARG A 106 -3.26 5.17 -2.30
CA ARG A 106 -4.42 5.64 -1.51
C ARG A 106 -5.72 5.83 -2.31
N LEU A 107 -5.61 6.46 -3.47
CA LEU A 107 -6.76 6.73 -4.33
C LEU A 107 -7.20 5.50 -5.12
N LEU A 108 -6.28 4.55 -5.33
CA LEU A 108 -6.56 3.32 -6.03
C LEU A 108 -7.54 2.42 -5.26
N LEU A 109 -7.51 2.41 -3.93
CA LEU A 109 -8.44 1.60 -3.12
C LEU A 109 -9.90 2.00 -3.37
N ALA A 110 -10.19 3.32 -3.41
CA ALA A 110 -11.54 3.81 -3.70
C ALA A 110 -11.98 3.46 -5.12
N LEU A 111 -11.07 3.63 -6.10
CA LEU A 111 -11.32 3.29 -7.51
C LEU A 111 -11.50 1.78 -7.71
N THR A 112 -10.65 0.96 -7.08
CA THR A 112 -10.76 -0.49 -7.14
C THR A 112 -12.08 -0.95 -6.55
N ARG A 113 -12.50 -0.39 -5.41
CA ARG A 113 -13.80 -0.70 -4.80
C ARG A 113 -14.97 -0.32 -5.71
N ARG A 114 -14.91 0.85 -6.37
CA ARG A 114 -15.95 1.34 -7.27
C ARG A 114 -16.05 0.52 -8.56
N ASP A 115 -14.91 0.26 -9.19
CA ASP A 115 -14.83 -0.24 -10.56
C ASP A 115 -14.60 -1.76 -10.65
N LEU A 116 -13.97 -2.39 -9.63
CA LEU A 116 -13.67 -3.83 -9.57
C LEU A 116 -14.38 -4.56 -8.41
N GLY A 117 -14.96 -3.82 -7.47
CA GLY A 117 -15.73 -4.38 -6.36
C GLY A 117 -14.95 -4.54 -5.05
N ALA A 118 -15.71 -4.75 -3.96
CA ALA A 118 -15.17 -4.88 -2.62
C ALA A 118 -14.34 -6.15 -2.40
N GLU A 119 -14.67 -7.22 -3.11
CA GLU A 119 -13.95 -8.50 -3.06
C GLU A 119 -12.50 -8.34 -3.49
N ARG A 120 -12.26 -7.61 -4.59
CA ARG A 120 -10.90 -7.35 -5.08
C ARG A 120 -10.07 -6.54 -4.07
N VAL A 121 -10.67 -5.56 -3.41
CA VAL A 121 -10.00 -4.83 -2.32
C VAL A 121 -9.68 -5.76 -1.15
N ALA A 122 -10.60 -6.67 -0.80
CA ALA A 122 -10.37 -7.63 0.27
C ALA A 122 -9.19 -8.56 -0.03
N GLU A 123 -9.05 -9.03 -1.26
CA GLU A 123 -7.92 -9.85 -1.72
C GLU A 123 -6.57 -9.11 -1.61
N ILE A 124 -6.53 -7.85 -2.09
CA ILE A 124 -5.30 -7.02 -2.02
C ILE A 124 -4.85 -6.84 -0.57
N LEU A 125 -5.78 -6.59 0.35
CA LEU A 125 -5.49 -6.31 1.75
C LEU A 125 -5.33 -7.57 2.61
N ALA A 126 -5.69 -8.76 2.12
CA ALA A 126 -5.65 -10.00 2.89
C ALA A 126 -4.28 -10.30 3.55
N PRO A 127 -3.12 -10.14 2.87
CA PRO A 127 -1.82 -10.37 3.50
C PRO A 127 -1.55 -9.42 4.68
N ALA A 128 -1.88 -8.12 4.53
CA ALA A 128 -1.71 -7.15 5.59
C ALA A 128 -2.63 -7.41 6.79
N ARG A 129 -3.87 -7.80 6.54
CA ARG A 129 -4.84 -8.19 7.58
C ARG A 129 -4.38 -9.41 8.35
N ALA A 130 -3.84 -10.41 7.65
CA ALA A 130 -3.32 -11.61 8.30
C ALA A 130 -2.13 -11.28 9.22
N GLU A 131 -1.18 -10.47 8.74
CA GLU A 131 -0.03 -10.05 9.54
C GLU A 131 -0.45 -9.20 10.76
N ALA A 132 -1.32 -8.20 10.56
CA ALA A 132 -1.85 -7.39 11.66
C ALA A 132 -2.56 -8.25 12.71
N THR A 133 -3.41 -9.19 12.28
CA THR A 133 -4.10 -10.10 13.19
C THR A 133 -3.12 -10.94 14.00
N ALA A 134 -2.09 -11.51 13.39
CA ALA A 134 -1.09 -12.30 14.09
C ALA A 134 -0.30 -11.47 15.13
N ILE A 135 0.04 -10.22 14.82
CA ILE A 135 0.68 -9.29 15.75
C ILE A 135 -0.27 -8.99 16.93
N LEU A 136 -1.54 -8.70 16.65
CA LEU A 136 -2.55 -8.37 17.66
C LEU A 136 -2.84 -9.57 18.57
N GLU A 137 -2.97 -10.78 18.03
CA GLU A 137 -3.13 -12.02 18.81
C GLU A 137 -1.98 -12.25 19.78
N ARG A 138 -0.76 -12.05 19.30
CA ARG A 138 0.43 -12.16 20.15
C ARG A 138 0.43 -11.10 21.24
N GLY A 139 0.19 -9.85 20.90
CA GLY A 139 0.19 -8.76 21.86
C GLY A 139 -0.93 -8.82 22.88
N GLN A 140 -2.10 -9.40 22.55
CA GLN A 140 -3.15 -9.67 23.51
C GLN A 140 -2.78 -10.80 24.46
N ARG A 141 -2.15 -11.88 23.98
CA ARG A 141 -1.62 -12.96 24.84
C ARG A 141 -0.55 -12.47 25.80
N ASP A 142 0.30 -11.56 25.34
CA ASP A 142 1.40 -10.99 26.13
C ASP A 142 0.94 -9.84 27.05
N GLY A 143 -0.36 -9.48 27.05
CA GLY A 143 -0.92 -8.40 27.86
C GLY A 143 -0.50 -6.99 27.43
N VAL A 144 0.04 -6.84 26.20
CA VAL A 144 0.48 -5.56 25.63
C VAL A 144 -0.69 -4.78 25.05
N PHE A 145 -1.58 -5.48 24.33
CA PHE A 145 -2.79 -4.89 23.73
C PHE A 145 -4.03 -5.25 24.54
N HIS A 146 -5.06 -4.40 24.46
CA HIS A 146 -6.31 -4.67 25.15
C HIS A 146 -7.06 -5.85 24.54
N THR A 147 -7.80 -6.59 25.38
CA THR A 147 -8.59 -7.77 25.00
C THR A 147 -10.09 -7.50 24.88
N ARG A 148 -10.50 -6.21 24.80
CA ARG A 148 -11.91 -5.82 24.69
C ARG A 148 -12.58 -6.26 23.40
N LEU A 149 -11.77 -6.39 22.33
CA LEU A 149 -12.19 -6.85 21.02
C LEU A 149 -11.34 -8.04 20.60
N PRO A 150 -11.90 -9.03 19.88
CA PRO A 150 -11.11 -10.07 19.24
C PRO A 150 -10.06 -9.46 18.29
N PRO A 151 -8.89 -10.10 18.06
CA PRO A 151 -7.81 -9.56 17.23
C PRO A 151 -8.26 -9.15 15.83
N THR A 152 -9.09 -9.95 15.18
CA THR A 152 -9.63 -9.66 13.83
C THR A 152 -10.51 -8.42 13.81
N VAL A 153 -11.34 -8.21 14.83
CA VAL A 153 -12.24 -7.04 14.95
C VAL A 153 -11.43 -5.80 15.29
N LEU A 154 -10.46 -5.91 16.21
CA LEU A 154 -9.55 -4.83 16.53
C LEU A 154 -8.76 -4.42 15.28
N GLY A 155 -8.21 -5.39 14.54
CA GLY A 155 -7.48 -5.16 13.31
C GLY A 155 -8.31 -4.41 12.26
N ALA A 156 -9.58 -4.78 12.07
CA ALA A 156 -10.49 -4.06 11.16
C ALA A 156 -10.73 -2.61 11.59
N GLY A 157 -10.88 -2.35 12.90
CA GLY A 157 -10.99 -0.99 13.43
C GLY A 157 -9.73 -0.16 13.21
N LEU A 158 -8.57 -0.75 13.45
CA LEU A 158 -7.27 -0.11 13.20
C LEU A 158 -7.03 0.18 11.72
N GLU A 159 -7.41 -0.74 10.82
CA GLU A 159 -7.37 -0.53 9.36
C GLU A 159 -8.24 0.65 8.94
N ALA A 160 -9.48 0.71 9.43
CA ALA A 160 -10.40 1.81 9.12
C ALA A 160 -9.84 3.16 9.60
N MET A 161 -9.30 3.22 10.81
CA MET A 161 -8.65 4.42 11.35
C MET A 161 -7.40 4.80 10.52
N TYR A 162 -6.58 3.85 10.14
CA TYR A 162 -5.39 4.07 9.34
C TYR A 162 -5.72 4.70 7.99
N ILE A 163 -6.73 4.16 7.30
CA ILE A 163 -7.23 4.69 6.02
C ILE A 163 -7.79 6.12 6.21
N ALA A 164 -8.57 6.35 7.27
CA ALA A 164 -9.13 7.66 7.54
C ALA A 164 -8.05 8.73 7.82
N LEU A 165 -6.99 8.38 8.57
CA LEU A 165 -5.85 9.28 8.81
C LEU A 165 -5.07 9.56 7.53
N LEU A 166 -4.86 8.55 6.69
CA LEU A 166 -4.25 8.71 5.37
C LEU A 166 -5.04 9.67 4.47
N GLU A 167 -6.37 9.63 4.52
CA GLU A 167 -7.24 10.59 3.82
C GLU A 167 -7.05 12.03 4.33
N GLN A 168 -6.80 12.22 5.64
CA GLN A 168 -6.52 13.55 6.18
C GLN A 168 -5.16 14.09 5.72
N VAL A 169 -4.16 13.22 5.57
CA VAL A 169 -2.88 13.61 4.97
C VAL A 169 -3.07 14.03 3.51
N ASN A 170 -3.90 13.29 2.77
CA ASN A 170 -4.19 13.59 1.36
C ASN A 170 -4.92 14.90 1.14
N SER A 171 -5.80 15.26 2.05
CA SER A 171 -6.53 16.53 2.01
C SER A 171 -5.69 17.72 2.50
N GLY A 172 -4.48 17.47 3.01
CA GLY A 172 -3.63 18.49 3.62
C GLY A 172 -4.06 18.91 5.02
N ALA A 173 -5.03 18.22 5.62
CA ALA A 173 -5.49 18.51 6.99
C ALA A 173 -4.55 17.96 8.07
N LEU A 174 -3.70 17.00 7.70
CA LEU A 174 -2.68 16.40 8.57
C LEU A 174 -1.35 16.31 7.82
N GLU A 175 -0.27 16.78 8.44
CA GLU A 175 1.10 16.50 7.99
C GLU A 175 1.62 15.29 8.75
N ASP A 176 1.87 14.17 8.04
CA ASP A 176 2.37 12.93 8.60
C ASP A 176 3.18 12.15 7.55
N ASP A 177 4.28 11.58 7.98
CA ASP A 177 5.13 10.63 7.23
C ASP A 177 4.84 9.17 7.63
N GLY A 178 3.76 8.96 8.38
CA GLY A 178 3.33 7.68 8.94
C GLY A 178 3.63 7.52 10.43
N ALA A 179 4.50 8.36 11.00
CA ALA A 179 4.89 8.23 12.40
C ALA A 179 3.73 8.55 13.36
N ARG A 180 2.99 9.63 13.10
CA ARG A 180 1.81 9.99 13.92
C ARG A 180 0.70 8.94 13.82
N THR A 181 0.44 8.47 12.61
CA THR A 181 -0.52 7.39 12.37
C THR A 181 -0.12 6.12 13.08
N ALA A 182 1.15 5.72 13.03
CA ALA A 182 1.65 4.54 13.75
C ALA A 182 1.47 4.67 15.27
N VAL A 183 1.75 5.85 15.86
CA VAL A 183 1.50 6.11 17.28
C VAL A 183 0.01 6.03 17.59
N ALA A 184 -0.87 6.60 16.76
CA ALA A 184 -2.32 6.54 16.95
C ALA A 184 -2.84 5.09 16.93
N VAL A 185 -2.34 4.25 16.01
CA VAL A 185 -2.65 2.82 15.94
C VAL A 185 -2.25 2.10 17.22
N LEU A 186 -1.06 2.36 17.75
CA LEU A 186 -0.60 1.77 19.02
C LEU A 186 -1.48 2.18 20.20
N ILE A 187 -1.84 3.45 20.28
CA ILE A 187 -2.73 3.96 21.35
C ILE A 187 -4.10 3.30 21.27
N ALA A 188 -4.66 3.18 20.07
CA ALA A 188 -5.95 2.53 19.84
C ALA A 188 -5.90 1.03 20.16
N ALA A 189 -4.75 0.37 20.00
CA ALA A 189 -4.52 -1.01 20.43
C ALA A 189 -4.34 -1.16 21.96
N GLY A 190 -4.21 -0.04 22.71
CA GLY A 190 -4.09 -0.04 24.18
C GLY A 190 -2.69 0.25 24.70
N VAL A 191 -1.74 0.62 23.85
CA VAL A 191 -0.39 1.00 24.27
C VAL A 191 -0.41 2.43 24.81
N PRO A 192 0.17 2.69 26.00
CA PRO A 192 0.32 4.05 26.51
C PRO A 192 1.11 4.93 25.53
N GLU A 193 0.66 6.19 25.33
CA GLU A 193 1.24 7.12 24.34
C GLU A 193 2.76 7.21 24.41
N LYS A 194 3.32 7.34 25.62
CA LYS A 194 4.77 7.43 25.81
C LYS A 194 5.51 6.21 25.26
N ARG A 195 4.99 5.01 25.49
CA ARG A 195 5.56 3.76 24.96
C ARG A 195 5.39 3.68 23.44
N GLY A 196 4.22 4.09 22.92
CA GLY A 196 3.98 4.14 21.50
C GLY A 196 4.96 5.06 20.76
N ARG A 197 5.21 6.25 21.29
CA ARG A 197 6.20 7.20 20.74
C ARG A 197 7.62 6.63 20.73
N VAL A 198 8.03 5.92 21.79
CA VAL A 198 9.35 5.27 21.84
C VAL A 198 9.44 4.17 20.80
N ALA A 199 8.42 3.29 20.72
CA ALA A 199 8.41 2.19 19.77
C ALA A 199 8.49 2.65 18.29
N VAL A 200 7.86 3.78 17.97
CA VAL A 200 7.91 4.39 16.63
C VAL A 200 9.23 5.14 16.42
N GLY A 201 9.68 5.93 17.39
CA GLY A 201 10.91 6.73 17.28
C GLY A 201 12.17 5.89 17.07
N ASP A 202 12.22 4.71 17.66
CA ASP A 202 13.32 3.75 17.45
C ASP A 202 13.39 3.17 16.04
N LEU A 203 12.28 3.24 15.27
CA LEU A 203 12.14 2.62 13.95
C LEU A 203 12.13 3.63 12.80
N ALA A 204 11.64 4.85 13.04
CA ALA A 204 11.47 5.86 12.01
C ALA A 204 12.73 6.16 11.18
N PRO A 205 13.97 6.27 11.75
CA PRO A 205 15.17 6.50 10.96
C PRO A 205 15.51 5.36 9.99
N ALA A 206 15.24 4.11 10.38
CA ALA A 206 15.59 2.92 9.60
C ALA A 206 14.68 2.71 8.39
N VAL A 207 13.43 3.17 8.45
CA VAL A 207 12.45 3.05 7.36
C VAL A 207 12.62 4.17 6.33
N THR A 208 12.96 5.38 6.79
CA THR A 208 13.11 6.56 5.92
C THR A 208 14.37 6.48 5.04
N GLU A 209 15.48 5.92 5.54
CA GLU A 209 16.73 5.78 4.76
C GLU A 209 16.59 4.83 3.55
N LYS A 210 15.75 3.79 3.63
CA LYS A 210 15.55 2.84 2.52
C LYS A 210 14.71 3.40 1.38
N THR A 211 13.77 4.30 1.66
CA THR A 211 12.89 4.89 0.64
C THR A 211 13.62 5.96 -0.19
N GLY A 212 14.73 6.51 0.30
CA GLY A 212 15.54 7.52 -0.39
C GLY A 212 16.60 6.96 -1.35
N ALA A 213 16.84 5.64 -1.37
CA ALA A 213 17.91 5.03 -2.18
C ALA A 213 17.46 4.57 -3.58
N ASP A 214 16.16 4.57 -3.88
CA ASP A 214 15.56 4.14 -5.16
C ASP A 214 14.86 5.29 -5.92
N GLY A 215 15.36 6.52 -5.79
CA GLY A 215 14.87 7.70 -6.50
C GLY A 215 15.66 8.00 -7.77
#